data_7b16391e704591142b96233d6620c5cf
#
_entry.id   7b16391e704591142b96233d6620c5cf
#
_cell.length_a   1.000
_cell.length_b   1.000
_cell.length_c   1.000
_cell.angle_alpha   90.00
_cell.angle_beta   90.00
_cell.angle_gamma   90.00
#
_symmetry.space_group_name_H-M   'P 1'
#
loop_
_entity.id
_entity.type
_entity.pdbx_description
1 polymer ?
#
loop_
_entity_poly.entity_id
_entity_poly.type
_entity_poly.pdbx_seq_one_letter_code
_entity_poly.pdbx_strand_id
1 'polypeptide(L)'
;MNILLTMCLAASLLTNNSMDCAQKASKDKTPKIEKKNNKKMNSDITIGTIIYNWKDIEGEMKKLSDSKFTSCQINYSDAMDAKFAKKLRETADKYKIKITTIVGVPGHCVWNFVQGPSTIGLVPREGREAKIATYKKMIDFCKEAGVPAMHSHFGFIPEDMASEQYKNFIEVMKVLGNYAKDKGIMIYFETGQETPTTLIRAIKDIGTGNMFINCDVANLMLYGKANPVDAIRQFGPLVKDIHAKDGCYPSREDPYSLGAEKPIPEGDVDFPAIIKILKAENYKGALTIECELNASSKDYLAKTRKYLQNLIDKK
;
A
#
# COMPACT_ATOMS: atom_id res chain seq x y z
N MET A 1 65.25 -18.90 -3.93
CA MET A 1 65.70 -18.23 -5.16
C MET A 1 64.73 -17.09 -5.40
N ASN A 2 65.25 -15.86 -5.25
CA ASN A 2 64.54 -14.62 -5.26
C ASN A 2 63.80 -14.30 -6.58
N ILE A 3 62.62 -13.73 -6.51
CA ILE A 3 62.15 -12.79 -7.54
C ILE A 3 61.40 -11.65 -6.88
N LEU A 4 61.89 -10.49 -7.18
CA LEU A 4 61.67 -9.15 -6.69
C LEU A 4 60.24 -8.64 -6.89
N LEU A 5 59.84 -7.84 -5.90
CA LEU A 5 58.86 -6.75 -5.96
C LEU A 5 59.13 -5.76 -7.11
N THR A 6 58.08 -5.37 -7.82
CA THR A 6 58.10 -4.08 -8.55
C THR A 6 56.83 -3.30 -8.16
N MET A 7 57.07 -2.27 -7.33
CA MET A 7 56.10 -1.22 -7.05
C MET A 7 56.06 -0.23 -8.21
N CYS A 8 54.88 0.03 -8.80
CA CYS A 8 54.66 1.22 -9.59
C CYS A 8 53.79 2.19 -8.78
N LEU A 9 54.41 3.28 -8.33
CA LEU A 9 53.73 4.48 -7.87
C LEU A 9 53.06 5.17 -9.09
N ALA A 10 51.75 5.36 -9.01
CA ALA A 10 51.08 6.39 -9.81
C ALA A 10 50.43 7.37 -8.84
N ALA A 11 51.04 8.51 -8.69
CA ALA A 11 50.46 9.68 -8.04
C ALA A 11 49.46 10.30 -9.00
N SER A 12 48.21 10.39 -8.63
CA SER A 12 47.23 11.23 -9.30
C SER A 12 46.53 12.15 -8.30
N LEU A 13 46.65 13.38 -8.66
CA LEU A 13 46.13 14.58 -8.04
C LEU A 13 44.70 14.46 -7.50
N LEU A 14 44.61 14.66 -6.18
CA LEU A 14 43.33 14.95 -5.49
C LEU A 14 42.99 16.43 -5.72
N THR A 15 42.00 16.71 -6.55
CA THR A 15 41.35 18.02 -6.53
C THR A 15 40.23 17.97 -5.49
N ASN A 16 40.45 18.69 -4.40
CA ASN A 16 39.44 18.99 -3.39
C ASN A 16 38.31 19.84 -4.02
N ASN A 17 37.12 19.31 -4.13
CA ASN A 17 35.92 20.10 -4.20
C ASN A 17 35.17 19.99 -2.89
N SER A 18 35.53 20.85 -1.94
CA SER A 18 34.70 21.17 -0.79
C SER A 18 33.52 22.01 -1.27
N MET A 19 32.32 21.44 -1.26
CA MET A 19 31.10 22.23 -1.37
C MET A 19 30.88 22.97 -0.04
N ASP A 20 31.29 24.24 -0.01
CA ASP A 20 30.87 25.18 1.01
C ASP A 20 29.37 25.42 0.95
N CYS A 21 28.67 24.95 1.98
CA CYS A 21 27.25 25.28 2.23
C CYS A 21 27.22 26.67 2.91
N ALA A 22 27.42 27.74 2.13
CA ALA A 22 27.34 29.10 2.61
C ALA A 22 25.87 29.47 2.91
N GLN A 23 25.55 29.58 4.19
CA GLN A 23 24.32 30.20 4.68
C GLN A 23 24.27 31.69 4.30
N LYS A 24 23.48 32.04 3.30
CA LYS A 24 23.08 33.45 3.11
C LYS A 24 21.87 33.73 4.01
N ALA A 25 22.12 34.38 5.11
CA ALA A 25 21.10 35.01 5.94
C ALA A 25 20.48 36.18 5.15
N SER A 26 19.32 36.01 4.57
CA SER A 26 18.50 37.11 4.07
C SER A 26 17.66 37.64 5.22
N LYS A 27 17.78 38.92 5.52
CA LYS A 27 16.90 39.65 6.42
C LYS A 27 15.52 39.71 5.82
N ASP A 28 14.60 38.87 6.22
CA ASP A 28 13.25 38.86 5.73
C ASP A 28 12.30 39.57 6.69
N LYS A 29 11.54 40.48 6.10
CA LYS A 29 10.52 41.27 6.77
C LYS A 29 9.34 40.36 7.10
N THR A 30 9.01 40.25 8.37
CA THR A 30 7.85 39.51 8.88
C THR A 30 6.57 39.99 8.18
N PRO A 31 5.87 39.15 7.41
CA PRO A 31 4.53 39.50 6.93
C PRO A 31 3.53 39.38 8.08
N LYS A 32 2.68 40.38 8.22
CA LYS A 32 1.54 40.36 9.14
C LYS A 32 0.66 39.13 8.78
N ILE A 33 0.50 38.22 9.75
CA ILE A 33 -0.42 37.09 9.63
C ILE A 33 -1.85 37.63 9.69
N GLU A 34 -2.48 37.71 8.52
CA GLU A 34 -3.93 37.88 8.45
C GLU A 34 -4.58 36.61 9.04
N LYS A 35 -5.47 36.82 10.03
CA LYS A 35 -6.29 35.74 10.59
C LYS A 35 -7.22 35.23 9.50
N LYS A 36 -6.79 34.20 8.76
CA LYS A 36 -7.68 33.48 7.85
C LYS A 36 -8.75 32.77 8.67
N ASN A 37 -9.99 33.08 8.35
CA ASN A 37 -11.20 32.46 8.86
C ASN A 37 -11.05 30.94 8.92
N ASN A 38 -11.27 30.36 10.09
CA ASN A 38 -11.33 28.92 10.35
C ASN A 38 -12.51 28.29 9.59
N LYS A 39 -12.37 28.07 8.30
CA LYS A 39 -13.20 27.11 7.58
C LYS A 39 -12.82 25.72 8.14
N LYS A 40 -13.80 25.01 8.72
CA LYS A 40 -13.69 23.61 9.13
C LYS A 40 -13.05 22.86 7.95
N MET A 41 -11.78 22.48 8.06
CA MET A 41 -11.16 21.61 7.06
C MET A 41 -11.82 20.24 7.22
N ASN A 42 -12.90 19.98 6.45
CA ASN A 42 -13.34 18.61 6.25
C ASN A 42 -12.19 17.91 5.54
N SER A 43 -11.52 17.00 6.22
CA SER A 43 -10.58 16.13 5.53
C SER A 43 -11.41 15.21 4.64
N ASP A 44 -11.04 15.12 3.37
CA ASP A 44 -11.69 14.22 2.40
C ASP A 44 -11.29 12.74 2.60
N ILE A 45 -10.63 12.43 3.73
CA ILE A 45 -10.24 11.06 4.10
C ILE A 45 -11.51 10.28 4.46
N THR A 46 -11.74 9.19 3.75
CA THR A 46 -12.85 8.27 4.03
C THR A 46 -12.40 7.11 4.91
N ILE A 47 -13.35 6.46 5.59
CA ILE A 47 -13.07 5.24 6.36
C ILE A 47 -13.89 4.11 5.76
N GLY A 48 -13.20 3.01 5.44
CA GLY A 48 -13.75 1.80 4.85
C GLY A 48 -13.37 0.53 5.58
N THR A 49 -13.78 -0.60 5.04
CA THR A 49 -13.32 -1.93 5.39
C THR A 49 -13.41 -2.85 4.19
N ILE A 50 -12.87 -4.06 4.29
CA ILE A 50 -12.91 -5.06 3.22
C ILE A 50 -14.19 -5.89 3.35
N ILE A 51 -14.90 -6.08 2.25
CA ILE A 51 -16.03 -7.02 2.16
C ILE A 51 -15.50 -8.36 1.61
N TYR A 52 -15.54 -9.39 2.44
CA TYR A 52 -15.19 -10.76 2.05
C TYR A 52 -16.40 -11.58 1.59
N ASN A 53 -17.57 -11.33 2.19
CA ASN A 53 -18.80 -12.04 1.85
C ASN A 53 -19.54 -11.38 0.68
N TRP A 54 -18.94 -11.45 -0.52
CA TRP A 54 -19.51 -10.86 -1.72
C TRP A 54 -20.86 -11.46 -2.14
N LYS A 55 -21.20 -12.69 -1.71
CA LYS A 55 -22.48 -13.35 -2.03
C LYS A 55 -23.66 -12.60 -1.44
N ASP A 56 -23.49 -12.01 -0.25
CA ASP A 56 -24.49 -11.14 0.39
C ASP A 56 -24.09 -9.65 0.30
N ILE A 57 -23.73 -9.20 -0.90
CA ILE A 57 -23.26 -7.81 -1.08
C ILE A 57 -24.27 -6.76 -0.63
N GLU A 58 -25.56 -7.04 -0.78
CA GLU A 58 -26.63 -6.15 -0.33
C GLU A 58 -26.63 -5.99 1.19
N GLY A 59 -26.59 -7.11 1.92
CA GLY A 59 -26.51 -7.11 3.38
C GLY A 59 -25.23 -6.47 3.90
N GLU A 60 -24.08 -6.75 3.29
CA GLU A 60 -22.80 -6.17 3.67
C GLU A 60 -22.78 -4.65 3.46
N MET A 61 -23.21 -4.15 2.30
CA MET A 61 -23.27 -2.70 2.04
C MET A 61 -24.25 -1.98 2.96
N LYS A 62 -25.40 -2.62 3.27
CA LYS A 62 -26.34 -2.09 4.25
C LYS A 62 -25.70 -1.95 5.64
N LYS A 63 -25.00 -3.00 6.12
CA LYS A 63 -24.27 -2.96 7.40
C LYS A 63 -23.25 -1.84 7.45
N LEU A 64 -22.49 -1.63 6.37
CA LEU A 64 -21.52 -0.54 6.28
C LEU A 64 -22.20 0.82 6.36
N SER A 65 -23.27 1.03 5.59
CA SER A 65 -24.02 2.28 5.60
C SER A 65 -24.63 2.59 6.98
N ASP A 66 -25.27 1.59 7.62
CA ASP A 66 -25.83 1.71 8.98
C ASP A 66 -24.74 2.06 10.01
N SER A 67 -23.52 1.55 9.80
CA SER A 67 -22.34 1.79 10.64
C SER A 67 -21.56 3.04 10.25
N LYS A 68 -22.08 3.85 9.30
CA LYS A 68 -21.48 5.11 8.82
C LYS A 68 -20.11 4.96 8.17
N PHE A 69 -19.83 3.83 7.56
CA PHE A 69 -18.73 3.70 6.61
C PHE A 69 -19.10 4.37 5.29
N THR A 70 -18.11 4.93 4.60
CA THR A 70 -18.32 5.67 3.34
C THR A 70 -17.57 5.03 2.17
N SER A 71 -16.71 4.06 2.44
CA SER A 71 -15.97 3.32 1.43
C SER A 71 -15.81 1.84 1.80
N CYS A 72 -15.44 1.04 0.82
CA CYS A 72 -15.05 -0.35 1.02
C CYS A 72 -14.12 -0.82 -0.08
N GLN A 73 -13.48 -1.95 0.18
CA GLN A 73 -12.81 -2.77 -0.82
C GLN A 73 -13.56 -4.09 -0.95
N ILE A 74 -13.46 -4.73 -2.09
CA ILE A 74 -14.14 -6.01 -2.36
C ILE A 74 -13.10 -7.09 -2.57
N ASN A 75 -13.14 -8.12 -1.73
CA ASN A 75 -12.29 -9.29 -1.93
C ASN A 75 -12.74 -10.06 -3.16
N TYR A 76 -11.82 -10.25 -4.12
CA TYR A 76 -12.09 -10.87 -5.41
C TYR A 76 -12.37 -12.37 -5.30
N SER A 77 -13.23 -12.84 -6.18
CA SER A 77 -13.46 -14.26 -6.40
C SER A 77 -13.59 -14.53 -7.91
N ASP A 78 -12.99 -15.61 -8.39
CA ASP A 78 -13.13 -16.05 -9.80
C ASP A 78 -14.60 -16.35 -10.21
N ALA A 79 -15.50 -16.47 -9.24
CA ALA A 79 -16.93 -16.65 -9.49
C ALA A 79 -17.68 -15.32 -9.73
N MET A 80 -17.01 -14.18 -9.66
CA MET A 80 -17.60 -12.88 -9.97
C MET A 80 -17.67 -12.67 -11.48
N ASP A 81 -18.85 -12.41 -11.98
CA ASP A 81 -19.16 -12.22 -13.40
C ASP A 81 -19.67 -10.79 -13.68
N ALA A 82 -19.96 -10.50 -14.94
CA ALA A 82 -20.50 -9.22 -15.38
C ALA A 82 -21.85 -8.89 -14.74
N LYS A 83 -22.70 -9.91 -14.47
CA LYS A 83 -23.98 -9.71 -13.77
C LYS A 83 -23.74 -9.25 -12.34
N PHE A 84 -22.77 -9.85 -11.67
CA PHE A 84 -22.38 -9.43 -10.33
C PHE A 84 -21.73 -8.03 -10.35
N ALA A 85 -20.89 -7.72 -11.33
CA ALA A 85 -20.29 -6.37 -11.47
C ALA A 85 -21.36 -5.28 -11.55
N LYS A 86 -22.42 -5.49 -12.33
CA LYS A 86 -23.57 -4.59 -12.41
C LYS A 86 -24.27 -4.46 -11.06
N LYS A 87 -24.60 -5.59 -10.41
CA LYS A 87 -25.24 -5.62 -9.09
C LYS A 87 -24.39 -4.89 -8.05
N LEU A 88 -23.08 -5.10 -8.06
CA LEU A 88 -22.15 -4.47 -7.15
C LEU A 88 -22.20 -2.93 -7.26
N ARG A 89 -22.14 -2.40 -8.47
CA ARG A 89 -22.24 -0.97 -8.74
C ARG A 89 -23.58 -0.38 -8.27
N GLU A 90 -24.70 -1.00 -8.66
CA GLU A 90 -26.04 -0.55 -8.27
C GLU A 90 -26.23 -0.57 -6.75
N THR A 91 -25.67 -1.57 -6.07
CA THR A 91 -25.74 -1.68 -4.61
C THR A 91 -24.87 -0.62 -3.95
N ALA A 92 -23.67 -0.36 -4.45
CA ALA A 92 -22.79 0.68 -3.96
C ALA A 92 -23.44 2.08 -4.07
N ASP A 93 -24.05 2.38 -5.21
CA ASP A 93 -24.78 3.64 -5.43
C ASP A 93 -25.99 3.77 -4.48
N LYS A 94 -26.77 2.70 -4.31
CA LYS A 94 -27.92 2.66 -3.40
C LYS A 94 -27.55 3.02 -1.97
N TYR A 95 -26.46 2.46 -1.47
CA TYR A 95 -26.00 2.69 -0.09
C TYR A 95 -24.99 3.83 0.04
N LYS A 96 -24.62 4.50 -1.07
CA LYS A 96 -23.62 5.59 -1.12
C LYS A 96 -22.27 5.19 -0.55
N ILE A 97 -21.84 3.96 -0.84
CA ILE A 97 -20.55 3.41 -0.46
C ILE A 97 -19.62 3.45 -1.67
N LYS A 98 -18.47 4.13 -1.54
CA LYS A 98 -17.45 4.16 -2.60
C LYS A 98 -16.63 2.88 -2.55
N ILE A 99 -16.58 2.13 -3.63
CA ILE A 99 -15.65 1.00 -3.76
C ILE A 99 -14.31 1.57 -4.22
N THR A 100 -13.26 1.43 -3.40
CA THR A 100 -11.93 1.99 -3.72
C THR A 100 -11.12 1.05 -4.58
N THR A 101 -11.11 -0.25 -4.27
CA THR A 101 -10.38 -1.27 -5.02
C THR A 101 -11.07 -2.63 -4.98
N ILE A 102 -10.69 -3.47 -5.95
CA ILE A 102 -10.87 -4.92 -5.87
C ILE A 102 -9.57 -5.51 -5.35
N VAL A 103 -9.62 -6.26 -4.26
CA VAL A 103 -8.44 -6.85 -3.61
C VAL A 103 -8.39 -8.36 -3.84
N GLY A 104 -7.19 -8.90 -4.06
CA GLY A 104 -7.00 -10.34 -4.12
C GLY A 104 -5.56 -10.73 -4.45
N VAL A 105 -5.13 -11.86 -3.93
CA VAL A 105 -3.82 -12.44 -4.19
C VAL A 105 -4.03 -13.80 -4.84
N PRO A 106 -3.82 -13.93 -6.16
CA PRO A 106 -4.04 -15.17 -6.89
C PRO A 106 -3.13 -16.31 -6.45
N GLY A 107 -3.71 -17.51 -6.41
CA GLY A 107 -3.00 -18.75 -6.12
C GLY A 107 -2.89 -19.08 -4.63
N HIS A 108 -2.13 -20.14 -4.33
CA HIS A 108 -1.83 -20.49 -2.95
C HIS A 108 -0.70 -19.62 -2.42
N CYS A 109 -0.92 -18.92 -1.32
CA CYS A 109 0.05 -18.05 -0.67
C CYS A 109 0.36 -18.55 0.73
N VAL A 110 1.64 -18.61 1.08
CA VAL A 110 2.10 -18.93 2.43
C VAL A 110 2.76 -17.68 3.03
N TRP A 111 2.15 -17.15 4.07
CA TRP A 111 2.56 -15.88 4.68
C TRP A 111 3.64 -16.11 5.74
N ASN A 112 4.89 -16.29 5.29
CA ASN A 112 6.07 -16.40 6.14
C ASN A 112 7.35 -16.05 5.36
N PHE A 113 8.49 -15.99 6.04
CA PHE A 113 9.77 -15.64 5.42
C PHE A 113 10.39 -16.79 4.60
N VAL A 114 9.98 -18.05 4.82
CA VAL A 114 10.60 -19.23 4.20
C VAL A 114 9.92 -19.58 2.88
N GLN A 115 8.62 -19.75 2.90
CA GLN A 115 7.82 -20.18 1.75
C GLN A 115 7.19 -19.00 0.99
N GLY A 116 6.98 -17.87 1.67
CA GLY A 116 6.42 -16.66 1.06
C GLY A 116 7.14 -16.24 -0.21
N PRO A 117 8.49 -16.18 -0.24
CA PRO A 117 9.23 -15.78 -1.43
C PRO A 117 8.98 -16.67 -2.66
N SER A 118 8.59 -17.94 -2.48
CA SER A 118 8.28 -18.86 -3.57
C SER A 118 6.80 -18.99 -3.91
N THR A 119 5.89 -18.45 -3.08
CA THR A 119 4.44 -18.64 -3.25
C THR A 119 3.68 -17.37 -3.54
N ILE A 120 4.10 -16.21 -3.01
CA ILE A 120 3.33 -14.96 -3.08
C ILE A 120 3.65 -14.20 -4.38
N GLY A 121 2.60 -13.74 -5.05
CA GLY A 121 2.65 -12.76 -6.13
C GLY A 121 3.29 -13.25 -7.44
N LEU A 122 3.96 -12.34 -8.16
CA LEU A 122 4.52 -12.56 -9.50
C LEU A 122 6.05 -12.62 -9.53
N VAL A 123 6.72 -12.46 -8.40
CA VAL A 123 8.17 -12.63 -8.30
C VAL A 123 8.57 -14.09 -8.56
N PRO A 124 7.90 -15.11 -7.98
CA PRO A 124 8.16 -16.52 -8.34
C PRO A 124 7.80 -16.79 -9.80
N ARG A 125 8.60 -17.65 -10.47
CA ARG A 125 8.31 -18.07 -11.85
C ARG A 125 7.23 -19.16 -11.90
N GLU A 126 7.21 -20.02 -10.90
CA GLU A 126 6.24 -21.12 -10.84
C GLU A 126 4.80 -20.61 -10.71
N GLY A 127 3.89 -21.14 -11.51
CA GLY A 127 2.48 -20.75 -11.52
C GLY A 127 2.19 -19.31 -11.95
N ARG A 128 3.19 -18.54 -12.38
CA ARG A 128 3.08 -17.13 -12.72
C ARG A 128 2.06 -16.85 -13.81
N GLU A 129 2.03 -17.67 -14.86
CA GLU A 129 1.09 -17.47 -15.97
C GLU A 129 -0.38 -17.56 -15.53
N ALA A 130 -0.70 -18.55 -14.68
CA ALA A 130 -2.03 -18.69 -14.11
C ALA A 130 -2.40 -17.48 -13.23
N LYS A 131 -1.45 -17.00 -12.42
CA LYS A 131 -1.64 -15.79 -11.62
C LYS A 131 -1.88 -14.54 -12.48
N ILE A 132 -1.11 -14.38 -13.57
CA ILE A 132 -1.30 -13.28 -14.53
C ILE A 132 -2.70 -13.36 -15.16
N ALA A 133 -3.16 -14.55 -15.52
CA ALA A 133 -4.50 -14.74 -16.07
C ALA A 133 -5.58 -14.29 -15.07
N THR A 134 -5.43 -14.62 -13.80
CA THR A 134 -6.35 -14.18 -12.74
C THR A 134 -6.28 -12.67 -12.54
N TYR A 135 -5.09 -12.07 -12.49
CA TYR A 135 -4.96 -10.61 -12.39
C TYR A 135 -5.63 -9.88 -13.55
N LYS A 136 -5.54 -10.41 -14.78
CA LYS A 136 -6.25 -9.84 -15.93
C LYS A 136 -7.76 -9.91 -15.75
N LYS A 137 -8.31 -11.02 -15.23
CA LYS A 137 -9.74 -11.12 -14.88
C LYS A 137 -10.15 -10.10 -13.81
N MET A 138 -9.32 -9.89 -12.78
CA MET A 138 -9.56 -8.86 -11.77
C MET A 138 -9.62 -7.46 -12.38
N ILE A 139 -8.69 -7.15 -13.29
CA ILE A 139 -8.66 -5.86 -14.01
C ILE A 139 -9.92 -5.71 -14.88
N ASP A 140 -10.33 -6.76 -15.59
CA ASP A 140 -11.55 -6.76 -16.40
C ASP A 140 -12.79 -6.54 -15.53
N PHE A 141 -12.87 -7.23 -14.40
CA PHE A 141 -13.93 -7.06 -13.42
C PHE A 141 -13.96 -5.62 -12.85
N CYS A 142 -12.81 -5.03 -12.53
CA CYS A 142 -12.74 -3.62 -12.12
C CYS A 142 -13.37 -2.70 -13.17
N LYS A 143 -13.04 -2.91 -14.44
CA LYS A 143 -13.61 -2.13 -15.56
C LYS A 143 -15.12 -2.27 -15.63
N GLU A 144 -15.64 -3.49 -15.56
CA GLU A 144 -17.08 -3.76 -15.62
C GLU A 144 -17.83 -3.22 -14.40
N ALA A 145 -17.24 -3.34 -13.21
CA ALA A 145 -17.84 -2.84 -11.98
C ALA A 145 -17.70 -1.32 -11.81
N GLY A 146 -16.93 -0.64 -12.66
CA GLY A 146 -16.65 0.80 -12.51
C GLY A 146 -15.75 1.12 -11.30
N VAL A 147 -14.93 0.15 -10.86
CA VAL A 147 -13.98 0.32 -9.76
C VAL A 147 -12.65 0.79 -10.32
N PRO A 148 -12.03 1.85 -9.77
CA PRO A 148 -10.89 2.52 -10.41
C PRO A 148 -9.58 1.75 -10.32
N ALA A 149 -9.47 0.77 -9.42
CA ALA A 149 -8.21 0.09 -9.15
C ALA A 149 -8.40 -1.35 -8.65
N MET A 150 -7.38 -2.16 -8.87
CA MET A 150 -7.18 -3.40 -8.13
C MET A 150 -5.92 -3.28 -7.25
N HIS A 151 -5.85 -4.04 -6.17
CA HIS A 151 -4.60 -4.17 -5.43
C HIS A 151 -4.30 -5.60 -5.01
N SER A 152 -3.00 -5.85 -4.75
CA SER A 152 -2.50 -7.16 -4.38
C SER A 152 -1.09 -7.07 -3.78
N HIS A 153 -0.69 -8.15 -3.10
CA HIS A 153 0.72 -8.43 -2.85
C HIS A 153 1.35 -9.05 -4.11
N PHE A 154 2.39 -8.43 -4.64
CA PHE A 154 3.07 -8.92 -5.85
C PHE A 154 4.31 -9.76 -5.58
N GLY A 155 4.63 -10.01 -4.31
CA GLY A 155 5.68 -10.90 -3.84
C GLY A 155 6.89 -10.17 -3.27
N PHE A 156 7.89 -10.94 -2.88
CA PHE A 156 9.14 -10.42 -2.31
C PHE A 156 10.04 -9.86 -3.42
N ILE A 157 9.88 -8.59 -3.74
CA ILE A 157 10.66 -7.92 -4.80
C ILE A 157 12.13 -7.89 -4.38
N PRO A 158 13.07 -8.43 -5.19
CA PRO A 158 14.49 -8.42 -4.86
C PRO A 158 15.04 -7.00 -4.73
N GLU A 159 15.88 -6.78 -3.72
CA GLU A 159 16.59 -5.49 -3.56
C GLU A 159 17.70 -5.30 -4.59
N ASP A 160 18.30 -6.41 -5.04
CA ASP A 160 19.30 -6.40 -6.10
C ASP A 160 18.66 -6.20 -7.48
N MET A 161 18.77 -4.99 -7.99
CA MET A 161 18.27 -4.59 -9.31
C MET A 161 18.98 -5.29 -10.48
N ALA A 162 20.19 -5.78 -10.25
CA ALA A 162 20.96 -6.49 -11.28
C ALA A 162 20.51 -7.95 -11.42
N SER A 163 19.81 -8.48 -10.43
CA SER A 163 19.35 -9.87 -10.42
C SER A 163 18.37 -10.16 -11.56
N GLU A 164 18.46 -11.33 -12.14
CA GLU A 164 17.52 -11.81 -13.15
C GLU A 164 16.07 -11.86 -12.62
N GLN A 165 15.90 -12.14 -11.34
CA GLN A 165 14.59 -12.21 -10.72
C GLN A 165 13.91 -10.83 -10.68
N TYR A 166 14.65 -9.77 -10.32
CA TYR A 166 14.16 -8.39 -10.35
C TYR A 166 13.78 -7.98 -11.78
N LYS A 167 14.69 -8.14 -12.74
CA LYS A 167 14.45 -7.76 -14.14
C LYS A 167 13.22 -8.46 -14.73
N ASN A 168 13.11 -9.77 -14.51
CA ASN A 168 11.95 -10.54 -14.95
C ASN A 168 10.65 -10.07 -14.30
N PHE A 169 10.67 -9.71 -13.01
CA PHE A 169 9.51 -9.17 -12.32
C PHE A 169 9.07 -7.83 -12.93
N ILE A 170 10.02 -6.92 -13.19
CA ILE A 170 9.73 -5.62 -13.82
C ILE A 170 9.06 -5.81 -15.19
N GLU A 171 9.58 -6.69 -16.03
CA GLU A 171 9.00 -6.94 -17.36
C GLU A 171 7.57 -7.51 -17.28
N VAL A 172 7.34 -8.46 -16.37
CA VAL A 172 5.99 -9.00 -16.13
C VAL A 172 5.03 -7.91 -15.66
N MET A 173 5.46 -7.07 -14.73
CA MET A 173 4.63 -5.98 -14.23
C MET A 173 4.38 -4.89 -15.26
N LYS A 174 5.31 -4.63 -16.20
CA LYS A 174 5.06 -3.75 -17.36
C LYS A 174 3.92 -4.28 -18.24
N VAL A 175 3.94 -5.58 -18.54
CA VAL A 175 2.87 -6.20 -19.34
C VAL A 175 1.51 -6.09 -18.64
N LEU A 176 1.45 -6.40 -17.34
CA LEU A 176 0.22 -6.30 -16.56
C LEU A 176 -0.24 -4.84 -16.41
N GLY A 177 0.70 -3.93 -16.18
CA GLY A 177 0.43 -2.50 -16.06
C GLY A 177 -0.13 -1.87 -17.32
N ASN A 178 0.43 -2.19 -18.48
CA ASN A 178 -0.10 -1.74 -19.77
C ASN A 178 -1.51 -2.29 -20.01
N TYR A 179 -1.74 -3.59 -19.73
CA TYR A 179 -3.07 -4.18 -19.83
C TYR A 179 -4.12 -3.46 -18.96
N ALA A 180 -3.76 -3.09 -17.73
CA ALA A 180 -4.63 -2.33 -16.84
C ALA A 180 -4.83 -0.88 -17.35
N LYS A 181 -3.75 -0.24 -17.82
CA LYS A 181 -3.78 1.13 -18.34
C LYS A 181 -4.71 1.27 -19.54
N ASP A 182 -4.69 0.33 -20.47
CA ASP A 182 -5.56 0.31 -21.66
C ASP A 182 -7.05 0.24 -21.26
N LYS A 183 -7.34 -0.25 -20.06
CA LYS A 183 -8.70 -0.33 -19.50
C LYS A 183 -9.03 0.84 -18.57
N GLY A 184 -8.07 1.74 -18.33
CA GLY A 184 -8.20 2.85 -17.38
C GLY A 184 -8.16 2.43 -15.92
N ILE A 185 -7.55 1.29 -15.61
CA ILE A 185 -7.46 0.73 -14.26
C ILE A 185 -6.07 0.97 -13.67
N MET A 186 -6.02 1.39 -12.41
CA MET A 186 -4.80 1.49 -11.63
C MET A 186 -4.50 0.16 -10.93
N ILE A 187 -3.22 -0.09 -10.66
CA ILE A 187 -2.75 -1.23 -9.86
C ILE A 187 -2.07 -0.68 -8.62
N TYR A 188 -2.49 -1.15 -7.45
CA TYR A 188 -1.84 -0.78 -6.20
C TYR A 188 -1.06 -1.97 -5.64
N PHE A 189 0.18 -1.71 -5.27
CA PHE A 189 1.01 -2.64 -4.52
C PHE A 189 0.61 -2.56 -3.05
N GLU A 190 0.23 -3.67 -2.47
CA GLU A 190 0.08 -3.77 -1.03
C GLU A 190 1.45 -3.96 -0.39
N THR A 191 1.75 -3.12 0.62
CA THR A 191 3.02 -3.16 1.32
C THR A 191 3.14 -4.35 2.26
N GLY A 192 4.37 -4.77 2.51
CA GLY A 192 4.68 -5.81 3.49
C GLY A 192 6.04 -6.47 3.25
N GLN A 193 6.24 -7.07 2.09
CA GLN A 193 7.39 -7.95 1.82
C GLN A 193 8.68 -7.20 1.44
N GLU A 194 8.58 -5.97 1.00
CA GLU A 194 9.68 -5.14 0.52
C GLU A 194 9.87 -3.86 1.34
N THR A 195 11.07 -3.30 1.25
CA THR A 195 11.33 -1.97 1.82
C THR A 195 10.68 -0.87 0.97
N PRO A 196 10.35 0.30 1.55
CA PRO A 196 9.81 1.42 0.79
C PRO A 196 10.66 1.81 -0.41
N THR A 197 11.98 1.83 -0.25
CA THR A 197 12.91 2.17 -1.33
C THR A 197 12.83 1.16 -2.48
N THR A 198 12.76 -0.13 -2.18
CA THR A 198 12.64 -1.19 -3.19
C THR A 198 11.32 -1.06 -3.96
N LEU A 199 10.22 -0.81 -3.27
CA LEU A 199 8.91 -0.65 -3.90
C LEU A 199 8.85 0.60 -4.80
N ILE A 200 9.33 1.76 -4.33
CA ILE A 200 9.39 2.99 -5.13
C ILE A 200 10.22 2.78 -6.40
N ARG A 201 11.37 2.10 -6.27
CA ARG A 201 12.25 1.77 -7.39
C ARG A 201 11.53 0.88 -8.41
N ALA A 202 10.89 -0.20 -7.93
CA ALA A 202 10.15 -1.10 -8.81
C ALA A 202 9.05 -0.37 -9.57
N ILE A 203 8.25 0.47 -8.91
CA ILE A 203 7.20 1.29 -9.56
C ILE A 203 7.81 2.20 -10.63
N LYS A 204 8.96 2.83 -10.34
CA LYS A 204 9.67 3.70 -11.28
C LYS A 204 10.18 2.91 -12.49
N ASP A 205 10.77 1.74 -12.28
CA ASP A 205 11.34 0.90 -13.35
C ASP A 205 10.25 0.24 -14.21
N ILE A 206 9.08 -0.09 -13.63
CA ILE A 206 7.89 -0.52 -14.39
C ILE A 206 7.43 0.61 -15.34
N GLY A 207 7.35 1.84 -14.87
CA GLY A 207 7.22 3.03 -15.70
C GLY A 207 5.91 3.19 -16.48
N THR A 208 4.85 2.40 -16.23
CA THR A 208 3.58 2.47 -16.96
C THR A 208 2.71 3.67 -16.55
N GLY A 209 2.98 4.27 -15.39
CA GLY A 209 2.33 5.49 -14.90
C GLY A 209 0.98 5.25 -14.20
N ASN A 210 0.53 4.00 -14.07
CA ASN A 210 -0.71 3.63 -13.38
C ASN A 210 -0.47 2.69 -12.18
N MET A 211 0.78 2.63 -11.68
CA MET A 211 1.17 1.87 -10.50
C MET A 211 1.25 2.78 -9.29
N PHE A 212 0.59 2.38 -8.21
CA PHE A 212 0.51 3.13 -6.95
C PHE A 212 0.62 2.17 -5.75
N ILE A 213 0.35 2.66 -4.55
CA ILE A 213 0.51 1.92 -3.31
C ILE A 213 -0.81 1.91 -2.52
N ASN A 214 -1.22 0.72 -2.09
CA ASN A 214 -2.06 0.50 -0.94
C ASN A 214 -1.13 0.26 0.25
N CYS A 215 -1.02 1.25 1.14
CA CYS A 215 -0.08 1.17 2.25
C CYS A 215 -0.72 0.45 3.44
N ASP A 216 -0.46 -0.84 3.59
CA ASP A 216 -0.72 -1.51 4.86
C ASP A 216 0.38 -1.13 5.84
N VAL A 217 -0.02 -0.39 6.87
CA VAL A 217 0.92 0.18 7.84
C VAL A 217 1.45 -0.85 8.82
N ALA A 218 0.65 -1.88 9.15
CA ALA A 218 1.10 -2.95 10.03
C ALA A 218 1.98 -3.97 9.29
N ASN A 219 1.66 -4.32 8.04
CA ASN A 219 2.46 -5.30 7.29
C ASN A 219 3.93 -4.87 7.16
N LEU A 220 4.22 -3.58 7.03
CA LEU A 220 5.59 -3.06 7.06
C LEU A 220 6.33 -3.45 8.34
N MET A 221 5.64 -3.45 9.48
CA MET A 221 6.17 -3.84 10.79
C MET A 221 6.21 -5.35 10.93
N LEU A 222 5.13 -6.04 10.57
CA LEU A 222 5.03 -7.50 10.66
C LEU A 222 6.14 -8.21 9.89
N TYR A 223 6.50 -7.66 8.72
CA TYR A 223 7.64 -8.14 7.92
C TYR A 223 8.98 -7.51 8.31
N GLY A 224 9.02 -6.63 9.32
CA GLY A 224 10.24 -5.96 9.77
C GLY A 224 10.90 -5.10 8.68
N LYS A 225 10.14 -4.54 7.75
CA LYS A 225 10.67 -3.83 6.57
C LYS A 225 10.83 -2.34 6.77
N ALA A 226 9.94 -1.71 7.54
CA ALA A 226 10.03 -0.27 7.81
C ALA A 226 9.19 0.15 9.02
N ASN A 227 9.52 1.34 9.56
CA ASN A 227 8.57 2.09 10.37
C ASN A 227 7.50 2.70 9.45
N PRO A 228 6.20 2.50 9.72
CA PRO A 228 5.13 2.97 8.84
C PRO A 228 5.09 4.50 8.66
N VAL A 229 5.44 5.25 9.71
CA VAL A 229 5.47 6.73 9.67
C VAL A 229 6.51 7.23 8.68
N ASP A 230 7.68 6.62 8.66
CA ASP A 230 8.75 6.96 7.74
C ASP A 230 8.45 6.47 6.31
N ALA A 231 7.84 5.30 6.19
CA ALA A 231 7.43 4.75 4.91
C ALA A 231 6.42 5.65 4.20
N ILE A 232 5.38 6.13 4.89
CA ILE A 232 4.38 7.05 4.32
C ILE A 232 5.03 8.35 3.82
N ARG A 233 6.00 8.91 4.56
CA ARG A 233 6.75 10.08 4.08
C ARG A 233 7.52 9.80 2.80
N GLN A 234 8.14 8.61 2.68
CA GLN A 234 8.88 8.22 1.49
C GLN A 234 7.96 7.98 0.29
N PHE A 235 6.83 7.32 0.50
CA PHE A 235 5.86 7.02 -0.55
C PHE A 235 5.19 8.28 -1.10
N GLY A 236 4.85 9.24 -0.24
CA GLY A 236 4.24 10.50 -0.62
C GLY A 236 3.01 10.31 -1.51
N PRO A 237 2.95 10.94 -2.70
CA PRO A 237 1.79 10.91 -3.58
C PRO A 237 1.50 9.55 -4.23
N LEU A 238 2.39 8.57 -4.08
CA LEU A 238 2.15 7.20 -4.56
C LEU A 238 1.09 6.47 -3.72
N VAL A 239 0.87 6.87 -2.45
CA VAL A 239 -0.17 6.28 -1.60
C VAL A 239 -1.54 6.70 -2.09
N LYS A 240 -2.38 5.73 -2.45
CA LYS A 240 -3.76 5.95 -2.93
C LYS A 240 -4.81 5.33 -2.02
N ASP A 241 -4.46 4.28 -1.30
CA ASP A 241 -5.28 3.67 -0.26
C ASP A 241 -4.37 3.25 0.91
N ILE A 242 -4.94 3.09 2.10
CA ILE A 242 -4.21 2.68 3.30
C ILE A 242 -5.01 1.58 3.98
N HIS A 243 -4.36 0.47 4.26
CA HIS A 243 -4.90 -0.47 5.22
C HIS A 243 -4.59 0.01 6.64
N ALA A 244 -5.66 0.37 7.35
CA ALA A 244 -5.60 0.63 8.77
C ALA A 244 -5.63 -0.73 9.49
N LYS A 245 -4.46 -1.25 9.73
CA LYS A 245 -4.14 -2.49 10.43
C LYS A 245 -3.12 -2.19 11.50
N ASP A 246 -3.12 -2.91 12.61
CA ASP A 246 -2.20 -2.70 13.72
C ASP A 246 -1.44 -3.98 14.08
N GLY A 247 -0.27 -3.84 14.67
CA GLY A 247 0.57 -4.99 15.00
C GLY A 247 1.88 -4.57 15.61
N CYS A 248 2.72 -5.58 15.86
CA CYS A 248 4.05 -5.43 16.45
C CYS A 248 5.11 -6.05 15.53
N TYR A 249 6.35 -5.61 15.66
CA TYR A 249 7.49 -6.22 14.97
C TYR A 249 7.71 -7.69 15.38
N PRO A 250 8.42 -8.49 14.56
CA PRO A 250 8.94 -9.78 14.97
C PRO A 250 9.67 -9.70 16.31
N SER A 251 9.49 -10.69 17.18
CA SER A 251 10.17 -10.75 18.46
C SER A 251 11.68 -10.97 18.25
N ARG A 252 12.51 -10.39 19.15
CA ARG A 252 13.95 -10.69 19.16
C ARG A 252 14.24 -12.15 19.52
N GLU A 253 13.36 -12.76 20.26
CA GLU A 253 13.44 -14.16 20.69
C GLU A 253 13.08 -15.12 19.56
N ASP A 254 12.23 -14.66 18.61
CA ASP A 254 11.86 -15.42 17.40
C ASP A 254 11.91 -14.52 16.14
N PRO A 255 13.10 -14.25 15.59
CA PRO A 255 13.25 -13.44 14.40
C PRO A 255 12.91 -14.19 13.10
N TYR A 256 12.51 -15.43 13.17
CA TYR A 256 12.16 -16.27 12.02
C TYR A 256 10.66 -16.21 11.67
N SER A 257 9.85 -15.79 12.62
CA SER A 257 8.41 -15.58 12.44
C SER A 257 8.10 -14.13 12.05
N LEU A 258 6.93 -13.91 11.42
CA LEU A 258 6.40 -12.57 11.25
C LEU A 258 6.05 -11.95 12.61
N GLY A 259 5.94 -10.65 12.65
CA GLY A 259 5.35 -9.94 13.77
C GLY A 259 3.88 -10.35 13.99
N ALA A 260 3.29 -9.88 15.08
CA ALA A 260 1.92 -10.23 15.44
C ALA A 260 0.95 -9.09 15.15
N GLU A 261 -0.14 -9.39 14.45
CA GLU A 261 -1.27 -8.47 14.31
C GLU A 261 -1.91 -8.20 15.69
N LYS A 262 -2.39 -6.99 15.88
CA LYS A 262 -3.09 -6.53 17.10
C LYS A 262 -4.35 -5.76 16.71
N PRO A 263 -5.39 -5.78 17.58
CA PRO A 263 -6.53 -4.89 17.37
C PRO A 263 -6.10 -3.41 17.42
N ILE A 264 -6.68 -2.57 16.59
CA ILE A 264 -6.44 -1.10 16.66
C ILE A 264 -7.12 -0.54 17.93
N PRO A 265 -6.44 0.21 18.77
CA PRO A 265 -5.06 0.73 18.71
C PRO A 265 -4.13 0.03 19.74
N GLU A 266 -4.09 -1.27 19.78
CA GLU A 266 -3.35 -2.07 20.79
C GLU A 266 -1.95 -2.50 20.32
N GLY A 267 -1.58 -2.24 19.06
CA GLY A 267 -0.28 -2.49 18.51
C GLY A 267 0.64 -1.25 18.58
N ASP A 268 1.73 -1.30 17.81
CA ASP A 268 2.79 -0.30 17.80
C ASP A 268 2.67 0.74 16.66
N VAL A 269 1.58 0.70 15.87
CA VAL A 269 1.37 1.66 14.77
C VAL A 269 0.96 3.03 15.31
N ASP A 270 1.77 4.06 15.02
CA ASP A 270 1.47 5.45 15.40
C ASP A 270 0.44 6.10 14.47
N PHE A 271 -0.83 5.71 14.59
CA PHE A 271 -1.94 6.29 13.82
C PHE A 271 -2.03 7.83 13.95
N PRO A 272 -1.84 8.45 15.12
CA PRO A 272 -1.78 9.91 15.24
C PRO A 272 -0.76 10.56 14.33
N ALA A 273 0.47 10.05 14.30
CA ALA A 273 1.53 10.58 13.43
C ALA A 273 1.20 10.35 11.94
N ILE A 274 0.72 9.17 11.59
CA ILE A 274 0.31 8.83 10.22
C ILE A 274 -0.78 9.78 9.74
N ILE A 275 -1.87 9.96 10.49
CA ILE A 275 -2.99 10.84 10.09
C ILE A 275 -2.54 12.30 9.99
N LYS A 276 -1.62 12.74 10.85
CA LYS A 276 -1.02 14.07 10.75
C LYS A 276 -0.29 14.28 9.42
N ILE A 277 0.49 13.29 8.97
CA ILE A 277 1.20 13.33 7.68
C ILE A 277 0.19 13.35 6.54
N LEU A 278 -0.80 12.44 6.53
CA LEU A 278 -1.81 12.36 5.50
C LEU A 278 -2.57 13.68 5.32
N LYS A 279 -2.86 14.38 6.41
CA LYS A 279 -3.48 15.71 6.36
C LYS A 279 -2.55 16.75 5.76
N ALA A 280 -1.28 16.73 6.16
CA ALA A 280 -0.27 17.66 5.64
C ALA A 280 -0.06 17.48 4.13
N GLU A 281 -0.11 16.24 3.65
CA GLU A 281 -0.02 15.86 2.23
C GLU A 281 -1.33 16.03 1.46
N ASN A 282 -2.39 16.53 2.11
CA ASN A 282 -3.72 16.67 1.51
C ASN A 282 -4.25 15.34 0.91
N TYR A 283 -4.01 14.23 1.58
CA TYR A 283 -4.46 12.90 1.20
C TYR A 283 -5.99 12.83 1.15
N LYS A 284 -6.53 12.22 0.10
CA LYS A 284 -7.98 12.11 -0.16
C LYS A 284 -8.45 10.67 -0.43
N GLY A 285 -7.64 9.71 -0.05
CA GLY A 285 -7.95 8.30 -0.16
C GLY A 285 -8.73 7.75 1.03
N ALA A 286 -8.77 6.43 1.14
CA ALA A 286 -9.42 5.76 2.24
C ALA A 286 -8.42 5.30 3.31
N LEU A 287 -8.91 5.18 4.54
CA LEU A 287 -8.37 4.34 5.59
C LEU A 287 -9.27 3.11 5.65
N THR A 288 -8.84 2.04 5.03
CA THR A 288 -9.59 0.78 4.96
C THR A 288 -9.18 -0.10 6.13
N ILE A 289 -10.11 -0.29 7.07
CA ILE A 289 -9.87 -1.16 8.23
C ILE A 289 -9.72 -2.59 7.74
N GLU A 290 -8.56 -3.17 7.99
CA GLU A 290 -8.28 -4.58 7.79
C GLU A 290 -7.93 -5.23 9.13
N CYS A 291 -8.49 -6.39 9.40
CA CYS A 291 -8.16 -7.18 10.58
C CYS A 291 -8.46 -8.66 10.33
N GLU A 292 -7.46 -9.50 10.53
CA GLU A 292 -7.55 -10.96 10.37
C GLU A 292 -7.90 -11.66 11.69
N LEU A 293 -7.73 -10.96 12.83
CA LEU A 293 -8.00 -11.45 14.17
C LEU A 293 -9.49 -11.41 14.48
N ASN A 294 -10.33 -12.32 14.05
CA ASN A 294 -11.77 -12.42 14.47
C ASN A 294 -12.50 -11.06 14.61
N ALA A 295 -11.89 -9.99 14.16
CA ALA A 295 -12.25 -8.62 14.44
C ALA A 295 -13.23 -8.05 13.41
N SER A 296 -13.71 -8.85 12.48
CA SER A 296 -14.89 -8.54 11.67
C SER A 296 -16.17 -8.45 12.51
N SER A 297 -16.05 -8.52 13.85
CA SER A 297 -17.19 -8.27 14.72
C SER A 297 -17.66 -6.82 14.51
N LYS A 298 -18.95 -6.64 14.40
CA LYS A 298 -19.60 -5.34 14.22
C LYS A 298 -19.12 -4.31 15.25
N ASP A 299 -18.90 -4.74 16.48
CA ASP A 299 -18.45 -3.89 17.58
C ASP A 299 -17.01 -3.41 17.41
N TYR A 300 -16.12 -4.28 16.94
CA TYR A 300 -14.74 -3.90 16.66
C TYR A 300 -14.66 -2.85 15.55
N LEU A 301 -15.30 -3.13 14.40
CA LEU A 301 -15.32 -2.21 13.27
C LEU A 301 -15.89 -0.84 13.67
N ALA A 302 -16.97 -0.80 14.45
CA ALA A 302 -17.58 0.44 14.91
C ALA A 302 -16.65 1.23 15.86
N LYS A 303 -15.98 0.55 16.80
CA LYS A 303 -15.00 1.18 17.72
C LYS A 303 -13.80 1.70 16.98
N THR A 304 -13.21 0.90 16.08
CA THR A 304 -12.05 1.28 15.27
C THR A 304 -12.38 2.45 14.35
N ARG A 305 -13.52 2.42 13.66
CA ARG A 305 -13.98 3.55 12.86
C ARG A 305 -14.08 4.83 13.68
N LYS A 306 -14.68 4.75 14.89
CA LYS A 306 -14.80 5.90 15.79
C LYS A 306 -13.44 6.44 16.22
N TYR A 307 -12.50 5.56 16.53
CA TYR A 307 -11.12 5.94 16.88
C TYR A 307 -10.44 6.70 15.75
N LEU A 308 -10.44 6.13 14.54
CA LEU A 308 -9.84 6.76 13.36
C LEU A 308 -10.52 8.09 13.01
N GLN A 309 -11.87 8.14 13.08
CA GLN A 309 -12.60 9.38 12.84
C GLN A 309 -12.20 10.49 13.83
N ASN A 310 -12.06 10.15 15.11
CA ASN A 310 -11.60 11.11 16.11
C ASN A 310 -10.21 11.67 15.81
N LEU A 311 -9.30 10.86 15.25
CA LEU A 311 -7.97 11.34 14.83
C LEU A 311 -8.06 12.22 13.58
N ILE A 312 -8.93 11.87 12.65
CA ILE A 312 -9.18 12.69 11.45
C ILE A 312 -9.76 14.05 11.83
N ASP A 313 -10.69 14.10 12.79
CA ASP A 313 -11.39 15.33 13.20
C ASP A 313 -10.55 16.23 14.11
N LYS A 314 -9.51 15.72 14.77
CA LYS A 314 -8.57 16.56 15.54
C LYS A 314 -7.89 17.57 14.62
N LYS A 315 -7.82 18.84 15.09
CA LYS A 315 -7.17 19.95 14.39
C LYS A 315 -5.65 19.83 14.43
#